data_747165a4a4f56a82039d58f7ae2b2093
#
_entry.id   747165a4a4f56a82039d58f7ae2b2093
#
_cell.length_a   1.000
_cell.length_b   1.000
_cell.length_c   1.000
_cell.angle_alpha   90.00
_cell.angle_beta   90.00
_cell.angle_gamma   90.00
#
_symmetry.space_group_name_H-M   'P 1'
#
loop_
_entity.id
_entity.type
_entity.pdbx_description
1 polymer ?
#
loop_
_entity_poly.entity_id
_entity_poly.type
_entity_poly.pdbx_seq_one_letter_code
_entity_poly.pdbx_strand_id
1 'polypeptide(L)'
;MKNIKLIILVVFIAGISSCNNQQQSGETELAVPVSVENISLQNIQQFVNTTGTARAAMEADLNAEIAGEYNLMINTSTGRKFKLGDRVAKGQLIIRLEDEEYVNNLAIEAKELNLEISQQEYEKQKSLYEKGGVTLYELRNSEVSKTNAKYDYESAQIALGKMNIRAPFAGVITELPYYTEGTRISSGAHMFSLMSYNKMYLDINLPEKNISEVEPGQEVWVTNYTISEDTLKGVVTELSPAISNETRTFKGVVEIENPARKLRPGMFVKADIITARK
;
A
#
# COMPACT_ATOMS: atom_id res chain seq x y z
N MET A 1 83.75 57.29 43.04
CA MET A 1 83.41 57.19 41.64
C MET A 1 84.27 56.20 40.84
N LYS A 2 85.32 55.59 41.36
CA LYS A 2 86.23 54.70 40.62
C LYS A 2 85.69 53.21 40.64
N ASN A 3 85.00 52.86 41.70
CA ASN A 3 84.53 51.45 41.93
C ASN A 3 83.21 51.14 41.17
N ILE A 4 82.39 52.11 40.78
CA ILE A 4 81.15 51.92 40.03
C ILE A 4 81.40 51.53 38.59
N LYS A 5 82.49 52.11 38.00
CA LYS A 5 82.89 51.79 36.62
C LYS A 5 83.39 50.36 36.48
N LEU A 6 84.02 49.82 37.50
CA LEU A 6 84.51 48.45 37.51
C LEU A 6 83.41 47.41 37.66
N ILE A 7 82.35 47.74 38.43
CA ILE A 7 81.16 46.83 38.58
C ILE A 7 80.37 46.80 37.29
N ILE A 8 80.21 47.86 36.57
CA ILE A 8 79.55 47.93 35.29
C ILE A 8 80.30 47.15 34.22
N LEU A 9 81.64 47.16 34.26
CA LEU A 9 82.45 46.38 33.30
C LEU A 9 82.38 44.84 33.53
N VAL A 10 82.28 44.40 34.78
CA VAL A 10 82.17 43.02 35.17
C VAL A 10 80.78 42.43 34.81
N VAL A 11 79.69 43.22 34.95
CA VAL A 11 78.36 42.84 34.59
C VAL A 11 78.21 42.74 33.02
N PHE A 12 78.97 43.58 32.28
CA PHE A 12 78.91 43.53 30.81
C PHE A 12 79.69 42.37 30.24
N ILE A 13 80.72 41.84 30.93
CA ILE A 13 81.47 40.63 30.45
C ILE A 13 80.77 39.34 30.81
N ALA A 14 79.92 39.30 31.86
CA ALA A 14 79.13 38.14 32.23
C ALA A 14 77.93 37.89 31.27
N GLY A 15 77.53 38.89 30.47
CA GLY A 15 76.40 38.82 29.56
C GLY A 15 76.71 38.22 28.17
N ILE A 16 77.97 37.91 27.89
CA ILE A 16 78.34 37.42 26.51
C ILE A 16 78.59 35.91 26.46
N SER A 17 78.47 35.18 27.51
CA SER A 17 78.72 33.69 27.54
C SER A 17 77.47 32.85 27.48
N SER A 18 76.34 33.40 27.10
CA SER A 18 75.07 32.59 27.00
C SER A 18 74.50 32.61 25.60
N CYS A 19 75.28 32.06 24.66
CA CYS A 19 74.74 31.63 23.30
C CYS A 19 75.57 30.48 22.82
N ASN A 20 75.41 29.31 23.44
CA ASN A 20 75.72 28.08 22.77
C ASN A 20 74.40 27.37 22.48
N ASN A 21 73.75 27.82 21.43
CA ASN A 21 72.59 27.18 20.90
C ASN A 21 73.06 26.05 20.01
N GLN A 22 73.28 24.89 20.61
CA GLN A 22 73.45 23.65 19.89
C GLN A 22 72.11 23.32 19.25
N GLN A 23 71.94 23.67 18.00
CA GLN A 23 70.89 23.21 17.15
C GLN A 23 71.00 21.70 16.99
N GLN A 24 70.40 21.01 17.93
CA GLN A 24 70.07 19.60 17.77
C GLN A 24 69.01 19.57 16.66
N SER A 25 69.43 19.28 15.46
CA SER A 25 68.55 18.87 14.37
C SER A 25 67.90 17.52 14.79
N GLY A 26 66.93 17.64 15.69
CA GLY A 26 65.98 16.58 15.88
C GLY A 26 65.17 16.49 14.59
N GLU A 27 65.37 15.49 13.82
CA GLU A 27 64.36 15.05 12.83
C GLU A 27 63.07 14.84 13.60
N THR A 28 62.21 15.84 13.54
CA THR A 28 60.83 15.67 13.99
C THR A 28 60.20 14.71 12.99
N GLU A 29 60.25 13.43 13.32
CA GLU A 29 59.47 12.42 12.68
C GLU A 29 58.01 12.85 12.86
N LEU A 30 57.47 13.47 11.83
CA LEU A 30 56.04 13.79 11.76
C LEU A 30 55.29 12.45 11.79
N ALA A 31 54.96 12.01 13.00
CA ALA A 31 54.08 10.89 13.19
C ALA A 31 52.72 11.23 12.56
N VAL A 32 52.48 10.75 11.38
CA VAL A 32 51.17 10.84 10.74
C VAL A 32 50.22 9.92 11.55
N PRO A 33 49.17 10.50 12.16
CA PRO A 33 48.22 9.65 12.86
C PRO A 33 47.54 8.70 11.85
N VAL A 34 47.78 7.41 12.02
CA VAL A 34 47.12 6.37 11.25
C VAL A 34 46.03 5.74 12.13
N SER A 35 44.86 5.63 11.58
CA SER A 35 43.79 4.84 12.19
C SER A 35 44.01 3.38 11.83
N VAL A 36 44.12 2.53 12.82
CA VAL A 36 44.20 1.07 12.64
C VAL A 36 42.89 0.47 13.12
N GLU A 37 42.30 -0.35 12.29
CA GLU A 37 41.09 -1.11 12.59
C GLU A 37 41.42 -2.60 12.52
N ASN A 38 40.88 -3.37 13.47
CA ASN A 38 41.05 -4.81 13.45
C ASN A 38 40.30 -5.39 12.26
N ILE A 39 41.00 -6.12 11.41
CA ILE A 39 40.40 -6.85 10.30
C ILE A 39 39.53 -7.96 10.87
N SER A 40 38.23 -7.88 10.71
CA SER A 40 37.27 -8.94 10.98
C SER A 40 36.64 -9.41 9.68
N LEU A 41 36.31 -10.69 9.61
CA LEU A 41 35.53 -11.22 8.49
C LEU A 41 34.13 -10.63 8.58
N GLN A 42 33.75 -9.81 7.61
CA GLN A 42 32.41 -9.24 7.48
C GLN A 42 31.78 -9.79 6.19
N ASN A 43 30.47 -10.07 6.28
CA ASN A 43 29.73 -10.45 5.09
C ASN A 43 29.61 -9.25 4.17
N ILE A 44 30.10 -9.39 2.96
CA ILE A 44 29.96 -8.39 1.90
C ILE A 44 28.68 -8.71 1.14
N GLN A 45 27.83 -7.71 1.02
CA GLN A 45 26.61 -7.79 0.21
C GLN A 45 26.77 -6.90 -1.02
N GLN A 46 26.37 -7.41 -2.18
CA GLN A 46 26.30 -6.64 -3.40
C GLN A 46 24.87 -6.19 -3.62
N PHE A 47 24.69 -4.95 -3.99
CA PHE A 47 23.40 -4.33 -4.21
C PHE A 47 23.25 -3.78 -5.62
N VAL A 48 22.08 -3.96 -6.20
CA VAL A 48 21.58 -3.17 -7.32
C VAL A 48 20.64 -2.11 -6.76
N ASN A 49 21.05 -0.84 -6.90
CA ASN A 49 20.29 0.29 -6.40
C ASN A 49 19.32 0.77 -7.47
N THR A 50 18.10 0.97 -7.09
CA THR A 50 17.05 1.57 -7.93
C THR A 50 16.13 2.43 -7.10
N THR A 51 15.22 3.10 -7.75
CA THR A 51 14.18 3.92 -7.11
C THR A 51 12.85 3.63 -7.75
N GLY A 52 11.78 3.92 -7.04
CA GLY A 52 10.44 3.72 -7.58
C GLY A 52 9.38 4.42 -6.75
N THR A 53 8.14 4.34 -7.22
CA THR A 53 6.98 4.86 -6.50
C THR A 53 6.21 3.71 -5.87
N ALA A 54 5.94 3.83 -4.58
CA ALA A 54 5.18 2.84 -3.84
C ALA A 54 3.69 2.98 -4.17
N ARG A 55 3.00 1.86 -4.45
CA ARG A 55 1.56 1.80 -4.67
C ARG A 55 0.89 0.85 -3.70
N ALA A 56 -0.39 1.08 -3.44
CA ALA A 56 -1.18 0.19 -2.59
C ALA A 56 -1.35 -1.20 -3.23
N ALA A 57 -1.46 -2.24 -2.39
CA ALA A 57 -1.73 -3.59 -2.89
C ALA A 57 -3.13 -3.70 -3.49
N MET A 58 -4.10 -2.97 -2.96
CA MET A 58 -5.46 -2.89 -3.49
C MET A 58 -5.93 -1.45 -3.43
N GLU A 59 -6.58 -1.01 -4.50
CA GLU A 59 -7.19 0.30 -4.65
C GLU A 59 -8.52 0.14 -5.36
N ALA A 60 -9.54 0.87 -4.92
CA ALA A 60 -10.85 0.88 -5.55
C ALA A 60 -11.53 2.25 -5.39
N ASP A 61 -12.06 2.74 -6.50
CA ASP A 61 -12.94 3.90 -6.54
C ASP A 61 -14.38 3.42 -6.61
N LEU A 62 -15.17 3.77 -5.61
CA LEU A 62 -16.56 3.36 -5.47
C LEU A 62 -17.46 4.48 -5.97
N ASN A 63 -18.24 4.18 -6.99
CA ASN A 63 -19.20 5.08 -7.58
C ASN A 63 -20.62 4.59 -7.28
N ALA A 64 -21.57 5.52 -7.26
CA ALA A 64 -22.99 5.21 -7.16
C ALA A 64 -23.45 4.43 -8.41
N GLU A 65 -23.94 3.20 -8.25
CA GLU A 65 -24.49 2.43 -9.38
C GLU A 65 -25.88 2.89 -9.77
N ILE A 66 -26.62 3.45 -8.82
CA ILE A 66 -27.98 3.97 -9.00
C ILE A 66 -28.06 5.40 -8.45
N ALA A 67 -29.09 6.15 -8.84
CA ALA A 67 -29.40 7.44 -8.22
C ALA A 67 -30.14 7.22 -6.90
N GLY A 68 -30.01 8.18 -5.96
CA GLY A 68 -30.71 8.15 -4.68
C GLY A 68 -30.26 9.26 -3.76
N GLU A 69 -30.94 9.41 -2.62
CA GLU A 69 -30.58 10.37 -1.57
C GLU A 69 -29.41 9.85 -0.74
N TYR A 70 -28.41 10.69 -0.57
CA TYR A 70 -27.17 10.35 0.13
C TYR A 70 -27.36 10.26 1.65
N ASN A 71 -26.95 9.15 2.22
CA ASN A 71 -26.90 8.94 3.65
C ASN A 71 -25.57 8.30 4.05
N LEU A 72 -24.71 9.05 4.79
CA LEU A 72 -23.43 8.58 5.28
C LEU A 72 -23.63 7.80 6.59
N MET A 73 -23.16 6.56 6.61
CA MET A 73 -23.33 5.65 7.75
C MET A 73 -22.40 6.00 8.92
N ILE A 74 -22.75 5.48 10.08
CA ILE A 74 -21.94 5.58 11.30
C ILE A 74 -20.89 4.47 11.28
N ASN A 75 -19.65 4.85 11.50
CA ASN A 75 -18.55 3.91 11.71
C ASN A 75 -18.71 3.27 13.10
N THR A 76 -19.03 2.00 13.14
CA THR A 76 -19.29 1.24 14.38
C THR A 76 -18.10 1.21 15.33
N SER A 77 -16.87 1.33 14.80
CA SER A 77 -15.64 1.34 15.60
C SER A 77 -15.40 2.66 16.34
N THR A 78 -15.92 3.78 15.81
CA THR A 78 -15.67 5.13 16.35
C THR A 78 -16.93 5.81 16.89
N GLY A 79 -18.12 5.26 16.62
CA GLY A 79 -19.43 5.83 17.02
C GLY A 79 -19.79 7.14 16.29
N ARG A 80 -19.06 7.54 15.26
CA ARG A 80 -19.30 8.74 14.44
C ARG A 80 -19.39 8.41 12.97
N LYS A 81 -19.91 9.34 12.17
CA LYS A 81 -19.92 9.19 10.72
C LYS A 81 -18.53 8.98 10.16
N PHE A 82 -18.44 8.21 9.08
CA PHE A 82 -17.18 7.96 8.41
C PHE A 82 -16.48 9.26 8.01
N LYS A 83 -15.16 9.24 8.05
CA LYS A 83 -14.29 10.35 7.64
C LYS A 83 -13.12 9.84 6.83
N LEU A 84 -12.50 10.77 6.10
CA LEU A 84 -11.22 10.56 5.46
C LEU A 84 -10.20 9.98 6.45
N GLY A 85 -9.49 8.92 6.07
CA GLY A 85 -8.51 8.23 6.91
C GLY A 85 -9.11 7.16 7.84
N ASP A 86 -10.44 6.98 7.87
CA ASP A 86 -11.05 5.91 8.67
C ASP A 86 -10.73 4.53 8.07
N ARG A 87 -10.53 3.56 8.96
CA ARG A 87 -10.36 2.15 8.61
C ARG A 87 -11.70 1.48 8.46
N VAL A 88 -11.80 0.63 7.46
CA VAL A 88 -13.03 -0.13 7.18
C VAL A 88 -12.70 -1.61 7.00
N ALA A 89 -13.64 -2.46 7.38
CA ALA A 89 -13.59 -3.89 7.14
C ALA A 89 -14.24 -4.23 5.78
N LYS A 90 -13.87 -5.37 5.20
CA LYS A 90 -14.53 -5.89 4.01
C LYS A 90 -16.03 -6.07 4.24
N GLY A 91 -16.86 -5.58 3.30
CA GLY A 91 -18.32 -5.64 3.36
C GLY A 91 -18.97 -4.58 4.25
N GLN A 92 -18.19 -3.74 4.95
CA GLN A 92 -18.74 -2.67 5.81
C GLN A 92 -19.49 -1.66 4.97
N LEU A 93 -20.72 -1.35 5.37
CA LEU A 93 -21.57 -0.34 4.74
C LEU A 93 -21.07 1.05 5.11
N ILE A 94 -20.79 1.87 4.09
CA ILE A 94 -20.23 3.21 4.28
C ILE A 94 -21.25 4.27 3.89
N ILE A 95 -21.91 4.07 2.75
CA ILE A 95 -22.93 4.99 2.24
C ILE A 95 -24.16 4.17 1.87
N ARG A 96 -25.34 4.69 2.19
CA ARG A 96 -26.61 4.19 1.68
C ARG A 96 -27.24 5.27 0.82
N LEU A 97 -27.70 4.86 -0.35
CA LEU A 97 -28.56 5.67 -1.18
C LEU A 97 -30.01 5.28 -0.91
N GLU A 98 -30.89 6.25 -0.69
CA GLU A 98 -32.30 6.02 -0.39
C GLU A 98 -33.14 6.53 -1.56
N ASP A 99 -34.06 5.70 -2.05
CA ASP A 99 -35.02 6.03 -3.10
C ASP A 99 -36.22 5.09 -2.97
N GLU A 100 -37.32 5.62 -2.37
CA GLU A 100 -38.54 4.84 -2.12
C GLU A 100 -39.22 4.37 -3.42
N GLU A 101 -39.20 5.21 -4.46
CA GLU A 101 -39.77 4.85 -5.76
C GLU A 101 -39.01 3.68 -6.37
N TYR A 102 -37.70 3.72 -6.31
CA TYR A 102 -36.86 2.61 -6.78
C TYR A 102 -37.14 1.32 -6.02
N VAL A 103 -37.23 1.35 -4.69
CA VAL A 103 -37.54 0.19 -3.84
C VAL A 103 -38.92 -0.39 -4.22
N ASN A 104 -39.93 0.47 -4.34
CA ASN A 104 -41.30 0.07 -4.71
C ASN A 104 -41.33 -0.59 -6.10
N ASN A 105 -40.59 -0.03 -7.06
CA ASN A 105 -40.52 -0.58 -8.43
C ASN A 105 -39.82 -1.95 -8.48
N LEU A 106 -38.93 -2.28 -7.56
CA LEU A 106 -38.32 -3.61 -7.46
C LEU A 106 -39.34 -4.69 -7.08
N ALA A 107 -40.43 -4.34 -6.38
CA ALA A 107 -41.53 -5.23 -5.98
C ALA A 107 -41.02 -6.53 -5.32
N ILE A 108 -40.03 -6.44 -4.42
CA ILE A 108 -39.32 -7.59 -3.86
C ILE A 108 -40.25 -8.58 -3.17
N GLU A 109 -41.17 -8.07 -2.33
CA GLU A 109 -42.13 -8.90 -1.62
C GLU A 109 -43.04 -9.69 -2.57
N ALA A 110 -43.50 -9.06 -3.66
CA ALA A 110 -44.31 -9.74 -4.66
C ALA A 110 -43.52 -10.82 -5.41
N LYS A 111 -42.23 -10.59 -5.70
CA LYS A 111 -41.35 -11.57 -6.33
C LYS A 111 -41.01 -12.72 -5.42
N GLU A 112 -40.78 -12.45 -4.13
CA GLU A 112 -40.56 -13.47 -3.10
C GLU A 112 -41.74 -14.41 -2.98
N LEU A 113 -42.96 -13.83 -2.88
CA LEU A 113 -44.21 -14.61 -2.84
C LEU A 113 -44.41 -15.45 -4.10
N ASN A 114 -44.12 -14.88 -5.30
CA ASN A 114 -44.21 -15.64 -6.56
C ASN A 114 -43.20 -16.79 -6.61
N LEU A 115 -42.00 -16.61 -6.08
CA LEU A 115 -41.03 -17.69 -5.95
C LEU A 115 -41.55 -18.80 -5.03
N GLU A 116 -42.12 -18.46 -3.88
CA GLU A 116 -42.68 -19.43 -2.95
C GLU A 116 -43.82 -20.22 -3.57
N ILE A 117 -44.77 -19.57 -4.26
CA ILE A 117 -45.88 -20.22 -4.95
C ILE A 117 -45.37 -21.14 -6.04
N SER A 118 -44.42 -20.67 -6.85
CA SER A 118 -43.82 -21.47 -7.94
C SER A 118 -43.07 -22.71 -7.44
N GLN A 119 -42.41 -22.55 -6.26
CA GLN A 119 -41.73 -23.68 -5.63
C GLN A 119 -42.70 -24.72 -5.10
N GLN A 120 -43.78 -24.30 -4.43
CA GLN A 120 -44.81 -25.20 -3.95
C GLN A 120 -45.48 -25.97 -5.10
N GLU A 121 -45.78 -25.30 -6.23
CA GLU A 121 -46.37 -25.93 -7.40
C GLU A 121 -45.39 -26.93 -8.02
N TYR A 122 -44.10 -26.61 -8.13
CA TYR A 122 -43.09 -27.59 -8.62
C TYR A 122 -43.03 -28.83 -7.72
N GLU A 123 -43.00 -28.68 -6.39
CA GLU A 123 -42.96 -29.84 -5.47
C GLU A 123 -44.23 -30.71 -5.60
N LYS A 124 -45.36 -30.07 -5.77
CA LYS A 124 -46.64 -30.78 -6.03
C LYS A 124 -46.59 -31.55 -7.35
N GLN A 125 -46.18 -30.92 -8.45
CA GLN A 125 -46.06 -31.55 -9.75
C GLN A 125 -45.06 -32.71 -9.73
N LYS A 126 -43.94 -32.55 -9.01
CA LYS A 126 -42.95 -33.61 -8.81
C LYS A 126 -43.53 -34.84 -8.11
N SER A 127 -44.26 -34.59 -6.98
CA SER A 127 -44.91 -35.68 -6.25
C SER A 127 -46.00 -36.41 -7.09
N LEU A 128 -46.73 -35.67 -7.93
CA LEU A 128 -47.73 -36.24 -8.84
C LEU A 128 -47.07 -37.06 -9.98
N TYR A 129 -45.95 -36.56 -10.50
CA TYR A 129 -45.20 -37.27 -11.55
C TYR A 129 -44.63 -38.61 -11.03
N GLU A 130 -44.10 -38.65 -9.83
CA GLU A 130 -43.61 -39.87 -9.18
C GLU A 130 -44.72 -40.92 -9.00
N LYS A 131 -45.98 -40.46 -8.90
CA LYS A 131 -47.17 -41.31 -8.80
C LYS A 131 -47.86 -41.59 -10.14
N GLY A 132 -47.29 -41.10 -11.25
CA GLY A 132 -47.87 -41.25 -12.58
C GLY A 132 -49.08 -40.38 -12.89
N GLY A 133 -49.34 -39.34 -12.06
CA GLY A 133 -50.51 -38.46 -12.16
C GLY A 133 -50.38 -37.31 -13.14
N VAL A 134 -49.15 -36.97 -13.55
CA VAL A 134 -48.85 -35.88 -14.50
C VAL A 134 -47.76 -36.29 -15.47
N THR A 135 -47.65 -35.56 -16.60
CA THR A 135 -46.64 -35.81 -17.64
C THR A 135 -45.30 -35.19 -17.29
N LEU A 136 -44.22 -35.68 -17.85
CA LEU A 136 -42.90 -35.06 -17.76
C LEU A 136 -42.91 -33.61 -18.27
N TYR A 137 -43.73 -33.32 -19.26
CA TYR A 137 -43.88 -31.94 -19.78
C TYR A 137 -44.46 -31.00 -18.73
N GLU A 138 -45.49 -31.38 -18.00
CA GLU A 138 -46.09 -30.57 -16.92
C GLU A 138 -45.09 -30.36 -15.79
N LEU A 139 -44.37 -31.41 -15.39
CA LEU A 139 -43.29 -31.28 -14.39
C LEU A 139 -42.22 -30.28 -14.85
N ARG A 140 -41.74 -30.37 -16.08
CA ARG A 140 -40.74 -29.48 -16.65
C ARG A 140 -41.23 -28.02 -16.75
N ASN A 141 -42.49 -27.81 -17.10
CA ASN A 141 -43.07 -26.47 -17.12
C ASN A 141 -43.08 -25.83 -15.72
N SER A 142 -43.43 -26.60 -14.68
CA SER A 142 -43.38 -26.09 -13.29
C SER A 142 -41.95 -25.82 -12.84
N GLU A 143 -40.97 -26.62 -13.26
CA GLU A 143 -39.55 -26.39 -13.00
C GLU A 143 -39.04 -25.07 -13.64
N VAL A 144 -39.45 -24.83 -14.90
CA VAL A 144 -39.14 -23.55 -15.59
C VAL A 144 -39.76 -22.36 -14.87
N SER A 145 -41.03 -22.46 -14.46
CA SER A 145 -41.73 -21.39 -13.75
C SER A 145 -41.04 -21.03 -12.41
N LYS A 146 -40.69 -22.06 -11.62
CA LYS A 146 -39.93 -21.91 -10.39
C LYS A 146 -38.55 -21.23 -10.64
N THR A 147 -37.85 -21.68 -11.70
CA THR A 147 -36.52 -21.15 -12.04
C THR A 147 -36.62 -19.71 -12.46
N ASN A 148 -37.59 -19.30 -13.24
CA ASN A 148 -37.83 -17.92 -13.64
C ASN A 148 -38.14 -17.03 -12.42
N ALA A 149 -39.06 -17.46 -11.56
CA ALA A 149 -39.43 -16.75 -10.37
C ALA A 149 -38.21 -16.55 -9.41
N LYS A 150 -37.32 -17.55 -9.34
CA LYS A 150 -36.08 -17.48 -8.60
C LYS A 150 -35.13 -16.38 -9.14
N TYR A 151 -34.92 -16.37 -10.45
CA TYR A 151 -34.09 -15.35 -11.10
C TYR A 151 -34.67 -13.94 -10.96
N ASP A 152 -35.99 -13.80 -11.03
CA ASP A 152 -36.66 -12.51 -10.85
C ASP A 152 -36.46 -11.97 -9.44
N TYR A 153 -36.56 -12.81 -8.43
CA TYR A 153 -36.33 -12.46 -7.02
C TYR A 153 -34.84 -12.11 -6.77
N GLU A 154 -33.92 -12.98 -7.19
CA GLU A 154 -32.47 -12.75 -7.06
C GLU A 154 -32.02 -11.45 -7.75
N SER A 155 -32.55 -11.18 -8.93
CA SER A 155 -32.26 -9.94 -9.67
C SER A 155 -32.73 -8.70 -8.92
N ALA A 156 -33.91 -8.78 -8.30
CA ALA A 156 -34.44 -7.68 -7.47
C ALA A 156 -33.60 -7.47 -6.21
N GLN A 157 -33.14 -8.54 -5.57
CA GLN A 157 -32.24 -8.45 -4.41
C GLN A 157 -30.88 -7.81 -4.77
N ILE A 158 -30.30 -8.21 -5.94
CA ILE A 158 -29.07 -7.60 -6.44
C ILE A 158 -29.27 -6.11 -6.70
N ALA A 159 -30.40 -5.75 -7.33
CA ALA A 159 -30.74 -4.36 -7.60
C ALA A 159 -30.91 -3.54 -6.31
N LEU A 160 -31.57 -4.09 -5.28
CA LEU A 160 -31.65 -3.46 -3.96
C LEU A 160 -30.27 -3.31 -3.31
N GLY A 161 -29.41 -4.31 -3.49
CA GLY A 161 -28.03 -4.30 -2.97
C GLY A 161 -27.22 -3.09 -3.45
N LYS A 162 -27.50 -2.59 -4.67
CA LYS A 162 -26.83 -1.41 -5.29
C LYS A 162 -27.05 -0.10 -4.53
N MET A 163 -28.09 -0.02 -3.71
CA MET A 163 -28.32 1.11 -2.81
C MET A 163 -27.30 1.17 -1.68
N ASN A 164 -26.62 0.07 -1.37
CA ASN A 164 -25.70 -0.05 -0.25
C ASN A 164 -24.25 -0.08 -0.75
N ILE A 165 -23.57 1.04 -0.66
CA ILE A 165 -22.17 1.13 -1.10
C ILE A 165 -21.27 0.65 0.03
N ARG A 166 -20.66 -0.51 -0.19
CA ARG A 166 -19.86 -1.24 0.80
C ARG A 166 -18.39 -1.31 0.39
N ALA A 167 -17.51 -1.42 1.38
CA ALA A 167 -16.09 -1.65 1.15
C ALA A 167 -15.85 -3.03 0.52
N PRO A 168 -15.23 -3.14 -0.66
CA PRO A 168 -14.96 -4.43 -1.32
C PRO A 168 -13.86 -5.24 -0.61
N PHE A 169 -12.97 -4.57 0.11
CA PHE A 169 -11.90 -5.15 0.92
C PHE A 169 -11.65 -4.31 2.18
N ALA A 170 -10.87 -4.83 3.11
CA ALA A 170 -10.46 -4.08 4.29
C ALA A 170 -9.36 -3.07 3.92
N GLY A 171 -9.55 -1.80 4.28
CA GLY A 171 -8.64 -0.73 3.89
C GLY A 171 -8.83 0.57 4.67
N VAL A 172 -8.36 1.65 4.09
CA VAL A 172 -8.47 3.01 4.60
C VAL A 172 -9.13 3.87 3.54
N ILE A 173 -10.08 4.69 3.94
CA ILE A 173 -10.74 5.67 3.06
C ILE A 173 -9.72 6.77 2.70
N THR A 174 -9.38 6.87 1.44
CA THR A 174 -8.39 7.85 0.92
C THR A 174 -9.03 9.06 0.30
N GLU A 175 -10.26 8.92 -0.20
CA GLU A 175 -11.09 10.03 -0.67
C GLU A 175 -12.52 9.80 -0.20
N LEU A 176 -13.17 10.87 0.20
CA LEU A 176 -14.58 10.87 0.63
C LEU A 176 -15.18 12.24 0.31
N PRO A 177 -15.84 12.40 -0.82
CA PRO A 177 -16.59 13.63 -1.09
C PRO A 177 -17.69 13.83 -0.04
N TYR A 178 -17.78 15.03 0.50
CA TYR A 178 -18.80 15.36 1.50
C TYR A 178 -20.04 15.92 0.78
N TYR A 179 -21.04 15.07 0.61
CA TYR A 179 -22.36 15.50 0.21
C TYR A 179 -23.21 15.82 1.45
N THR A 180 -24.13 16.76 1.30
CA THR A 180 -25.13 17.00 2.34
C THR A 180 -26.10 15.83 2.38
N GLU A 181 -26.45 15.36 3.58
CA GLU A 181 -27.45 14.28 3.75
C GLU A 181 -28.80 14.68 3.13
N GLY A 182 -29.47 13.72 2.50
CA GLY A 182 -30.68 13.93 1.74
C GLY A 182 -30.46 14.54 0.34
N THR A 183 -29.23 14.91 -0.03
CA THR A 183 -28.96 15.35 -1.41
C THR A 183 -29.08 14.17 -2.36
N ARG A 184 -29.83 14.36 -3.46
CA ARG A 184 -29.94 13.35 -4.52
C ARG A 184 -28.66 13.25 -5.33
N ILE A 185 -28.09 12.08 -5.35
CA ILE A 185 -26.87 11.73 -6.09
C ILE A 185 -27.27 11.04 -7.39
N SER A 186 -26.58 11.36 -8.47
CA SER A 186 -26.77 10.70 -9.76
C SER A 186 -25.97 9.39 -9.83
N SER A 187 -26.44 8.43 -10.63
CA SER A 187 -25.65 7.25 -10.99
C SER A 187 -24.33 7.67 -11.63
N GLY A 188 -23.24 6.96 -11.31
CA GLY A 188 -21.88 7.24 -11.75
C GLY A 188 -21.11 8.24 -10.88
N ALA A 189 -21.76 8.94 -9.94
CA ALA A 189 -21.08 9.89 -9.07
C ALA A 189 -20.09 9.17 -8.15
N HIS A 190 -18.91 9.77 -7.94
CA HIS A 190 -17.90 9.25 -7.05
C HIS A 190 -18.33 9.32 -5.58
N MET A 191 -18.25 8.20 -4.87
CA MET A 191 -18.72 8.09 -3.50
C MET A 191 -17.57 8.06 -2.50
N PHE A 192 -16.57 7.21 -2.72
CA PHE A 192 -15.34 7.20 -1.93
C PHE A 192 -14.26 6.35 -2.63
N SER A 193 -13.00 6.62 -2.30
CA SER A 193 -11.87 5.77 -2.68
C SER A 193 -11.33 5.02 -1.47
N LEU A 194 -10.93 3.78 -1.69
CA LEU A 194 -10.43 2.87 -0.67
C LEU A 194 -9.10 2.28 -1.09
N MET A 195 -8.12 2.31 -0.20
CA MET A 195 -6.82 1.68 -0.42
C MET A 195 -6.46 0.72 0.72
N SER A 196 -5.84 -0.41 0.37
CA SER A 196 -5.18 -1.30 1.32
C SER A 196 -3.68 -1.25 1.12
N TYR A 197 -2.95 -0.79 2.12
CA TYR A 197 -1.49 -0.61 2.08
C TYR A 197 -0.74 -1.23 3.27
N ASN A 198 -1.31 -2.29 3.84
CA ASN A 198 -0.57 -3.18 4.74
C ASN A 198 0.55 -3.95 4.01
N LYS A 199 0.28 -4.27 2.75
CA LYS A 199 1.24 -4.65 1.73
C LYS A 199 1.31 -3.57 0.67
N MET A 200 2.50 -3.33 0.14
CA MET A 200 2.75 -2.34 -0.88
C MET A 200 3.48 -2.98 -2.04
N TYR A 201 3.29 -2.44 -3.21
CA TYR A 201 4.10 -2.76 -4.38
C TYR A 201 4.94 -1.55 -4.76
N LEU A 202 6.16 -1.82 -5.16
CA LEU A 202 7.08 -0.81 -5.69
C LEU A 202 7.37 -1.14 -7.14
N ASP A 203 6.96 -0.26 -8.03
CA ASP A 203 7.31 -0.38 -9.44
C ASP A 203 8.71 0.22 -9.64
N ILE A 204 9.64 -0.63 -10.06
CA ILE A 204 11.04 -0.27 -10.28
C ILE A 204 11.42 -0.38 -11.76
N ASN A 205 12.38 0.43 -12.17
CA ASN A 205 13.00 0.33 -13.48
C ASN A 205 14.49 0.01 -13.31
N LEU A 206 14.92 -1.09 -13.90
CA LEU A 206 16.26 -1.62 -13.78
C LEU A 206 17.01 -1.47 -15.11
N PRO A 207 18.25 -0.98 -15.12
CA PRO A 207 19.08 -0.93 -16.33
C PRO A 207 19.30 -2.32 -16.94
N GLU A 208 19.33 -2.40 -18.26
CA GLU A 208 19.56 -3.64 -19.03
C GLU A 208 20.78 -4.45 -18.54
N LYS A 209 21.84 -3.77 -18.13
CA LYS A 209 23.07 -4.42 -17.61
C LYS A 209 22.85 -5.31 -16.39
N ASN A 210 21.79 -5.07 -15.60
CA ASN A 210 21.50 -5.82 -14.39
C ASN A 210 20.54 -7.01 -14.62
N ILE A 211 20.19 -7.31 -15.89
CA ILE A 211 19.20 -8.36 -16.20
C ILE A 211 19.65 -9.77 -15.77
N SER A 212 20.96 -10.01 -15.71
CA SER A 212 21.54 -11.29 -15.26
C SER A 212 21.82 -11.34 -13.75
N GLU A 213 21.65 -10.22 -13.04
CA GLU A 213 21.97 -10.10 -11.61
C GLU A 213 20.71 -10.10 -10.74
N VAL A 214 19.57 -9.67 -11.31
CA VAL A 214 18.31 -9.54 -10.58
C VAL A 214 17.35 -10.64 -10.97
N GLU A 215 16.89 -11.38 -9.95
CA GLU A 215 15.96 -12.51 -10.11
C GLU A 215 14.78 -12.38 -9.14
N PRO A 216 13.59 -12.90 -9.49
CA PRO A 216 12.48 -13.02 -8.55
C PRO A 216 12.89 -13.81 -7.30
N GLY A 217 12.41 -13.37 -6.14
CA GLY A 217 12.74 -13.96 -4.85
C GLY A 217 13.88 -13.27 -4.09
N GLN A 218 14.62 -12.36 -4.72
CA GLN A 218 15.69 -11.61 -4.05
C GLN A 218 15.12 -10.63 -3.02
N GLU A 219 15.81 -10.52 -1.88
CA GLU A 219 15.49 -9.59 -0.82
C GLU A 219 15.86 -8.15 -1.22
N VAL A 220 15.00 -7.21 -0.86
CA VAL A 220 15.16 -5.78 -1.16
C VAL A 220 15.05 -4.98 0.12
N TRP A 221 15.99 -4.08 0.33
CA TRP A 221 15.90 -3.07 1.39
C TRP A 221 15.33 -1.78 0.83
N VAL A 222 14.21 -1.36 1.40
CA VAL A 222 13.50 -0.17 0.96
C VAL A 222 13.64 0.92 1.99
N THR A 223 14.16 2.06 1.56
CA THR A 223 14.39 3.25 2.39
C THR A 223 13.72 4.48 1.78
N ASN A 224 13.33 5.40 2.64
CA ASN A 224 12.78 6.70 2.23
C ASN A 224 13.32 7.79 3.13
N TYR A 225 13.53 8.99 2.59
CA TYR A 225 14.04 10.14 3.36
C TYR A 225 13.16 10.51 4.56
N THR A 226 11.85 10.23 4.49
CA THR A 226 10.90 10.51 5.57
C THR A 226 10.89 9.40 6.65
N ILE A 227 11.38 8.21 6.30
CA ILE A 227 11.40 7.01 7.16
C ILE A 227 12.87 6.59 7.38
N SER A 228 13.76 7.57 7.48
CA SER A 228 15.23 7.39 7.44
C SER A 228 15.81 6.44 8.50
N GLU A 229 15.07 6.19 9.58
CA GLU A 229 15.50 5.30 10.66
C GLU A 229 15.03 3.84 10.51
N ASP A 230 14.06 3.59 9.60
CA ASP A 230 13.48 2.27 9.38
C ASP A 230 13.73 1.78 7.95
N THR A 231 14.42 0.69 7.82
CA THR A 231 14.52 -0.06 6.55
C THR A 231 13.36 -1.04 6.48
N LEU A 232 12.51 -0.90 5.46
CA LEU A 232 11.48 -1.88 5.17
C LEU A 232 12.04 -3.00 4.32
N LYS A 233 11.59 -4.21 4.59
CA LYS A 233 11.98 -5.38 3.80
C LYS A 233 10.97 -5.61 2.69
N GLY A 234 11.47 -5.92 1.52
CA GLY A 234 10.69 -6.32 0.36
C GLY A 234 11.32 -7.50 -0.34
N VAL A 235 10.61 -8.02 -1.33
CA VAL A 235 11.05 -9.13 -2.18
C VAL A 235 10.70 -8.80 -3.62
N VAL A 236 11.62 -9.03 -4.55
CA VAL A 236 11.33 -8.94 -5.98
C VAL A 236 10.35 -10.05 -6.34
N THR A 237 9.16 -9.70 -6.81
CA THR A 237 8.12 -10.68 -7.17
C THR A 237 8.04 -10.92 -8.66
N GLU A 238 8.20 -9.87 -9.45
CA GLU A 238 8.02 -9.92 -10.89
C GLU A 238 9.10 -9.13 -11.61
N LEU A 239 9.54 -9.65 -12.76
CA LEU A 239 10.43 -8.95 -13.68
C LEU A 239 9.86 -9.07 -15.09
N SER A 240 9.82 -7.95 -15.81
CA SER A 240 9.38 -7.92 -17.20
C SER A 240 10.43 -8.60 -18.08
N PRO A 241 10.04 -9.52 -18.95
CA PRO A 241 10.96 -10.09 -19.95
C PRO A 241 11.29 -9.11 -21.08
N ALA A 242 10.56 -8.01 -21.18
CA ALA A 242 10.75 -7.00 -22.22
C ALA A 242 11.57 -5.81 -21.72
N ILE A 243 12.50 -5.36 -22.55
CA ILE A 243 13.32 -4.17 -22.33
C ILE A 243 12.71 -3.01 -23.12
N SER A 244 12.57 -1.85 -22.51
CA SER A 244 12.18 -0.63 -23.19
C SER A 244 13.33 -0.14 -24.08
N ASN A 245 13.09 -0.05 -25.38
CA ASN A 245 14.09 0.45 -26.34
C ASN A 245 14.42 1.94 -26.12
N GLU A 246 13.51 2.69 -25.56
CA GLU A 246 13.66 4.13 -25.31
C GLU A 246 14.55 4.40 -24.10
N THR A 247 14.30 3.70 -22.99
CA THR A 247 14.99 3.95 -21.71
C THR A 247 16.11 2.96 -21.41
N ARG A 248 16.23 1.86 -22.19
CA ARG A 248 17.15 0.76 -21.93
C ARG A 248 17.01 0.18 -20.53
N THR A 249 15.76 0.07 -20.07
CA THR A 249 15.42 -0.50 -18.77
C THR A 249 14.37 -1.59 -18.91
N PHE A 250 14.32 -2.49 -17.93
CA PHE A 250 13.23 -3.44 -17.75
C PHE A 250 12.50 -3.15 -16.44
N LYS A 251 11.22 -3.44 -16.42
CA LYS A 251 10.36 -3.21 -15.24
C LYS A 251 10.45 -4.38 -14.27
N GLY A 252 10.41 -4.07 -12.98
CA GLY A 252 10.25 -5.03 -11.91
C GLY A 252 9.23 -4.55 -10.90
N VAL A 253 8.70 -5.50 -10.14
CA VAL A 253 7.79 -5.26 -9.02
C VAL A 253 8.42 -5.83 -7.76
N VAL A 254 8.46 -5.02 -6.70
CA VAL A 254 8.87 -5.44 -5.37
C VAL A 254 7.67 -5.40 -4.44
N GLU A 255 7.37 -6.51 -3.80
CA GLU A 255 6.38 -6.57 -2.72
C GLU A 255 7.04 -6.16 -1.40
N ILE A 256 6.39 -5.28 -0.64
CA ILE A 256 6.90 -4.73 0.62
C ILE A 256 5.86 -4.95 1.71
N GLU A 257 6.26 -5.57 2.81
CA GLU A 257 5.43 -5.65 4.00
C GLU A 257 5.44 -4.32 4.75
N ASN A 258 4.26 -3.77 5.01
CA ASN A 258 4.08 -2.45 5.64
C ASN A 258 3.10 -2.50 6.84
N PRO A 259 3.33 -3.36 7.85
CA PRO A 259 2.40 -3.56 8.96
C PRO A 259 2.20 -2.28 9.79
N ALA A 260 3.24 -1.47 9.93
CA ALA A 260 3.18 -0.19 10.63
C ALA A 260 2.56 0.94 9.79
N ARG A 261 2.29 0.70 8.49
CA ARG A 261 1.73 1.69 7.53
C ARG A 261 2.51 3.00 7.46
N LYS A 262 3.82 2.92 7.69
CA LYS A 262 4.72 4.08 7.57
C LYS A 262 4.91 4.49 6.11
N LEU A 263 5.01 3.52 5.22
CA LEU A 263 5.03 3.75 3.78
C LEU A 263 3.60 4.02 3.28
N ARG A 264 3.43 5.09 2.54
CA ARG A 264 2.13 5.47 1.97
C ARG A 264 2.15 5.37 0.44
N PRO A 265 1.03 5.05 -0.19
CA PRO A 265 0.89 5.12 -1.64
C PRO A 265 1.31 6.49 -2.19
N GLY A 266 2.01 6.50 -3.32
CA GLY A 266 2.57 7.71 -3.92
C GLY A 266 3.95 8.14 -3.39
N MET A 267 4.46 7.53 -2.31
CA MET A 267 5.81 7.85 -1.83
C MET A 267 6.88 7.32 -2.80
N PHE A 268 7.86 8.17 -3.07
CA PHE A 268 9.06 7.80 -3.81
C PHE A 268 10.10 7.21 -2.84
N VAL A 269 10.63 6.04 -3.17
CA VAL A 269 11.54 5.28 -2.30
C VAL A 269 12.76 4.79 -3.06
N LYS A 270 13.84 4.58 -2.32
CA LYS A 270 15.03 3.88 -2.78
C LYS A 270 14.90 2.40 -2.45
N ALA A 271 15.29 1.55 -3.38
CA ALA A 271 15.32 0.10 -3.23
C ALA A 271 16.73 -0.42 -3.51
N ASP A 272 17.28 -1.14 -2.57
CA ASP A 272 18.58 -1.80 -2.64
C ASP A 272 18.35 -3.32 -2.74
N ILE A 273 18.46 -3.88 -3.93
CA ILE A 273 18.23 -5.30 -4.22
C ILE A 273 19.51 -6.06 -3.91
N ILE A 274 19.44 -7.09 -3.07
CA ILE A 274 20.60 -7.93 -2.70
C ILE A 274 20.82 -8.97 -3.78
N THR A 275 21.92 -8.85 -4.51
CA THR A 275 22.26 -9.77 -5.63
C THR A 275 23.24 -10.85 -5.24
N ALA A 276 24.13 -10.60 -4.27
CA ALA A 276 25.05 -11.60 -3.73
C ALA A 276 25.34 -11.38 -2.24
N ARG A 277 25.53 -12.48 -1.52
CA ARG A 277 26.04 -12.52 -0.14
C ARG A 277 27.31 -13.36 -0.15
N LYS A 278 28.46 -12.78 0.16
CA LYS A 278 29.75 -13.47 0.29
C LYS A 278 30.28 -13.36 1.70
#